data_553fd641c1fc8ad57c61613249d764d7
#
_entry.id   553fd641c1fc8ad57c61613249d764d7
#
_cell.length_a   1.000
_cell.length_b   1.000
_cell.length_c   1.000
_cell.angle_alpha   90.00
_cell.angle_beta   90.00
_cell.angle_gamma   90.00
#
_symmetry.space_group_name_H-M   'P 1'
#
loop_
_entity.id
_entity.type
_entity.pdbx_description
1 polymer ?
#
loop_
_entity_poly.entity_id
_entity_poly.type
_entity_poly.pdbx_seq_one_letter_code
_entity_poly.pdbx_strand_id
1 'polypeptide(L)'
;MRKRRLSKALAMFLAAALTIPAAVPVAASESTADKEETVYVKTDANGEEKTVIVSDWLKNFSGEAKIKDATDLTDVENVKGNETYQQGKKHNITWNANGNDIYYQGKTDSEAPVSLKVTYYLDGNEIAPKDLAGKSGKVTIHYDYTNNSSYEETVNGNKQTVKVPFAAVTALVLDDSFSNVEVKNGKVSQNGDSNVVIGYALPGIKESLNVKDSDFIDDLELPEDFEVTADVKDFKLDTAMTIVANAGSMISMKSGDSSSLDDMIDDMLDASSKLKDGSKELSDGLDTLQKNLA
;
A
#
# COMPACT_ATOMS: atom_id res chain seq x y z
N MET A 1 -2.83 26.87 -4.31
CA MET A 1 -2.99 25.98 -5.45
C MET A 1 -1.99 24.81 -5.47
N ARG A 2 -0.74 24.97 -4.96
CA ARG A 2 0.31 23.93 -4.93
C ARG A 2 -0.06 22.69 -4.10
N LYS A 3 -0.67 22.88 -2.90
CA LYS A 3 -1.05 21.79 -1.98
C LYS A 3 -2.06 20.77 -2.53
N ARG A 4 -3.01 21.20 -3.38
CA ARG A 4 -3.99 20.30 -4.01
C ARG A 4 -3.41 19.42 -5.11
N ARG A 5 -2.23 19.78 -5.66
CA ARG A 5 -1.58 19.03 -6.74
C ARG A 5 -0.73 17.87 -6.22
N LEU A 6 -0.05 18.03 -5.08
CA LEU A 6 0.75 16.95 -4.47
C LEU A 6 -0.12 15.79 -3.99
N SER A 7 -1.24 16.08 -3.30
CA SER A 7 -2.16 15.04 -2.82
C SER A 7 -2.83 14.26 -3.97
N LYS A 8 -3.09 14.91 -5.11
CA LYS A 8 -3.62 14.23 -6.30
C LYS A 8 -2.56 13.38 -7.01
N ALA A 9 -1.29 13.83 -7.01
CA ALA A 9 -0.17 13.07 -7.56
C ALA A 9 0.08 11.79 -6.75
N LEU A 10 0.04 11.87 -5.42
CA LEU A 10 0.18 10.70 -4.55
C LEU A 10 -0.97 9.70 -4.76
N ALA A 11 -2.21 10.17 -4.86
CA ALA A 11 -3.37 9.31 -5.11
C ALA A 11 -3.33 8.63 -6.50
N MET A 12 -2.84 9.32 -7.53
CA MET A 12 -2.65 8.74 -8.87
C MET A 12 -1.46 7.79 -8.93
N PHE A 13 -0.40 8.06 -8.17
CA PHE A 13 0.79 7.23 -8.11
C PHE A 13 0.49 5.81 -7.61
N LEU A 14 -0.32 5.70 -6.57
CA LEU A 14 -0.70 4.42 -5.99
C LEU A 14 -1.66 3.61 -6.88
N ALA A 15 -2.45 4.27 -7.71
CA ALA A 15 -3.35 3.60 -8.65
C ALA A 15 -2.64 3.00 -9.89
N ALA A 16 -1.44 3.48 -10.24
CA ALA A 16 -0.75 3.07 -11.46
C ALA A 16 0.31 1.96 -11.25
N ALA A 17 0.77 1.75 -10.01
CA ALA A 17 2.00 1.01 -9.74
C ALA A 17 1.83 -0.46 -9.34
N LEU A 18 0.63 -0.96 -9.09
CA LEU A 18 0.47 -2.26 -8.43
C LEU A 18 -0.44 -3.22 -9.18
N THR A 19 0.15 -4.03 -10.03
CA THR A 19 -0.33 -5.39 -10.28
C THR A 19 0.43 -6.35 -9.37
N ILE A 20 0.14 -6.29 -8.06
CA ILE A 20 0.67 -7.27 -7.11
C ILE A 20 -0.34 -8.43 -7.08
N PRO A 21 0.05 -9.65 -7.44
CA PRO A 21 -0.82 -10.78 -7.27
C PRO A 21 -0.96 -11.08 -5.76
N ALA A 22 -2.09 -10.76 -5.19
CA ALA A 22 -2.40 -11.06 -3.81
C ALA A 22 -3.68 -11.91 -3.74
N ALA A 23 -3.53 -13.22 -3.52
CA ALA A 23 -4.66 -14.04 -3.15
C ALA A 23 -4.90 -13.90 -1.65
N VAL A 24 -5.87 -13.11 -1.25
CA VAL A 24 -6.39 -13.13 0.13
C VAL A 24 -7.43 -14.25 0.19
N PRO A 25 -7.35 -15.20 1.09
CA PRO A 25 -8.48 -16.10 1.33
C PRO A 25 -9.56 -15.32 2.09
N VAL A 26 -10.30 -14.48 1.38
CA VAL A 26 -11.61 -14.04 1.84
C VAL A 26 -12.48 -15.29 1.92
N ALA A 27 -13.23 -15.45 3.01
CA ALA A 27 -14.15 -16.56 3.22
C ALA A 27 -14.86 -16.90 1.92
N ALA A 28 -14.70 -18.12 1.44
CA ALA A 28 -15.04 -18.64 0.13
C ALA A 28 -16.23 -17.91 -0.53
N SER A 29 -15.91 -16.86 -1.27
CA SER A 29 -16.82 -16.21 -2.19
C SER A 29 -17.02 -17.19 -3.36
N GLU A 30 -18.26 -17.36 -3.82
CA GLU A 30 -18.56 -18.11 -5.03
C GLU A 30 -18.12 -17.32 -6.28
N SER A 31 -16.91 -16.76 -6.28
CA SER A 31 -16.35 -16.12 -7.47
C SER A 31 -16.12 -17.17 -8.54
N THR A 32 -16.50 -16.87 -9.78
CA THR A 32 -16.21 -17.72 -10.95
C THR A 32 -14.88 -17.37 -11.60
N ALA A 33 -14.13 -16.43 -11.03
CA ALA A 33 -12.82 -15.98 -11.48
C ALA A 33 -11.84 -15.98 -10.31
N ASP A 34 -10.55 -16.12 -10.61
CA ASP A 34 -9.51 -15.88 -9.62
C ASP A 34 -9.54 -14.41 -9.18
N LYS A 35 -9.53 -14.19 -7.87
CA LYS A 35 -9.62 -12.85 -7.29
C LYS A 35 -8.33 -12.47 -6.59
N GLU A 36 -7.80 -11.32 -6.95
CA GLU A 36 -6.74 -10.66 -6.20
C GLU A 36 -7.25 -9.39 -5.56
N GLU A 37 -6.89 -9.18 -4.31
CA GLU A 37 -7.35 -8.06 -3.51
C GLU A 37 -6.16 -7.25 -3.00
N THR A 38 -6.27 -5.93 -3.10
CA THR A 38 -5.31 -4.97 -2.55
C THR A 38 -6.05 -3.97 -1.68
N VAL A 39 -5.59 -3.80 -0.46
CA VAL A 39 -6.19 -2.89 0.51
C VAL A 39 -5.35 -1.62 0.62
N TYR A 40 -5.97 -0.47 0.42
CA TYR A 40 -5.37 0.84 0.58
C TYR A 40 -5.87 1.47 1.86
N VAL A 41 -4.97 1.71 2.80
CA VAL A 41 -5.29 2.32 4.09
C VAL A 41 -4.77 3.75 4.13
N LYS A 42 -5.70 4.69 4.20
CA LYS A 42 -5.36 6.09 4.44
C LYS A 42 -5.49 6.39 5.92
N THR A 43 -4.41 6.88 6.51
CA THR A 43 -4.36 7.22 7.93
C THR A 43 -4.18 8.72 8.16
N ASP A 44 -4.49 9.16 9.38
CA ASP A 44 -4.05 10.46 9.86
C ASP A 44 -2.61 10.40 10.40
N ALA A 45 -2.16 11.52 10.98
CA ALA A 45 -0.81 11.63 11.54
C ALA A 45 -0.55 10.73 12.76
N ASN A 46 -1.59 10.16 13.39
CA ASN A 46 -1.41 9.22 14.51
C ASN A 46 -1.42 7.75 14.05
N GLY A 47 -1.68 7.50 12.77
CA GLY A 47 -1.87 6.17 12.22
C GLY A 47 -3.32 5.67 12.31
N GLU A 48 -4.27 6.49 12.76
CA GLU A 48 -5.69 6.10 12.77
C GLU A 48 -6.23 5.99 11.35
N GLU A 49 -6.92 4.90 11.08
CA GLU A 49 -7.58 4.66 9.79
C GLU A 49 -8.68 5.70 9.55
N LYS A 50 -8.63 6.38 8.41
CA LYS A 50 -9.65 7.34 7.96
C LYS A 50 -10.47 6.81 6.80
N THR A 51 -9.88 5.98 5.96
CA THR A 51 -10.55 5.38 4.82
C THR A 51 -9.83 4.11 4.44
N VAL A 52 -10.57 3.04 4.29
CA VAL A 52 -10.10 1.78 3.72
C VAL A 52 -10.75 1.61 2.36
N ILE A 53 -9.94 1.49 1.32
CA ILE A 53 -10.36 1.22 -0.04
C ILE A 53 -9.83 -0.16 -0.41
N VAL A 54 -10.69 -1.00 -0.93
CA VAL A 54 -10.30 -2.32 -1.44
C VAL A 54 -10.40 -2.28 -2.96
N SER A 55 -9.36 -2.76 -3.62
CA SER A 55 -9.31 -2.91 -5.06
C SER A 55 -9.20 -4.39 -5.39
N ASP A 56 -10.13 -4.87 -6.19
CA ASP A 56 -10.25 -6.24 -6.62
C ASP A 56 -9.92 -6.39 -8.10
N TRP A 57 -9.10 -7.37 -8.41
CA TRP A 57 -8.86 -7.83 -9.77
C TRP A 57 -9.44 -9.24 -9.94
N LEU A 58 -10.49 -9.35 -10.75
CA LEU A 58 -11.08 -10.62 -11.15
C LEU A 58 -10.43 -11.07 -12.47
N LYS A 59 -9.60 -12.10 -12.42
CA LYS A 59 -8.87 -12.64 -13.56
C LYS A 59 -9.78 -13.58 -14.36
N ASN A 60 -10.08 -13.21 -15.58
CA ASN A 60 -11.00 -13.95 -16.45
C ASN A 60 -10.27 -14.91 -17.40
N PHE A 61 -9.49 -15.84 -16.87
CA PHE A 61 -8.71 -16.80 -17.67
C PHE A 61 -9.56 -17.65 -18.62
N SER A 62 -10.82 -17.89 -18.27
CA SER A 62 -11.74 -18.69 -19.07
C SER A 62 -12.48 -17.90 -20.15
N GLY A 63 -12.31 -16.56 -20.20
CA GLY A 63 -12.99 -15.70 -21.16
C GLY A 63 -14.51 -15.65 -20.98
N GLU A 64 -14.99 -15.78 -19.73
CA GLU A 64 -16.42 -15.76 -19.42
C GLU A 64 -17.07 -14.42 -19.80
N ALA A 65 -18.28 -14.49 -20.38
CA ALA A 65 -19.06 -13.31 -20.69
C ALA A 65 -19.59 -12.61 -19.41
N LYS A 66 -19.76 -13.38 -18.34
CA LYS A 66 -20.23 -12.89 -17.03
C LYS A 66 -19.40 -13.50 -15.91
N ILE A 67 -18.96 -12.66 -14.98
CA ILE A 67 -18.24 -13.07 -13.77
C ILE A 67 -19.16 -12.81 -12.58
N LYS A 68 -19.37 -13.84 -11.76
CA LYS A 68 -20.03 -13.72 -10.46
C LYS A 68 -18.97 -13.53 -9.40
N ASP A 69 -19.25 -12.60 -8.48
CA ASP A 69 -18.41 -12.34 -7.34
C ASP A 69 -19.29 -11.98 -6.13
N ALA A 70 -18.71 -11.95 -4.95
CA ALA A 70 -19.33 -11.44 -3.74
C ALA A 70 -18.43 -10.36 -3.13
N THR A 71 -19.05 -9.21 -2.79
CA THR A 71 -18.34 -8.09 -2.18
C THR A 71 -19.26 -7.37 -1.21
N ASP A 72 -18.75 -7.00 -0.06
CA ASP A 72 -19.39 -6.14 0.94
C ASP A 72 -19.01 -4.66 0.77
N LEU A 73 -18.25 -4.35 -0.28
CA LEU A 73 -17.81 -3.00 -0.57
C LEU A 73 -18.99 -2.08 -0.93
N THR A 74 -18.88 -0.85 -0.49
CA THR A 74 -19.75 0.28 -0.87
C THR A 74 -19.06 1.15 -1.91
N ASP A 75 -19.84 1.98 -2.64
CA ASP A 75 -19.32 2.87 -3.69
C ASP A 75 -18.48 2.10 -4.74
N VAL A 76 -18.95 0.91 -5.17
CA VAL A 76 -18.24 0.05 -6.13
C VAL A 76 -18.12 0.75 -7.48
N GLU A 77 -16.88 0.86 -7.98
CA GLU A 77 -16.53 1.51 -9.24
C GLU A 77 -15.58 0.63 -10.05
N ASN A 78 -15.85 0.47 -11.37
CA ASN A 78 -14.89 -0.12 -12.28
C ASN A 78 -13.78 0.90 -12.56
N VAL A 79 -12.52 0.55 -12.22
CA VAL A 79 -11.38 1.48 -12.34
C VAL A 79 -10.58 1.29 -13.62
N LYS A 80 -10.87 0.23 -14.39
CA LYS A 80 -10.18 -0.04 -15.65
C LYS A 80 -11.13 -0.74 -16.64
N GLY A 81 -11.69 0.02 -17.55
CA GLY A 81 -12.63 -0.48 -18.54
C GLY A 81 -14.00 0.19 -18.42
N ASN A 82 -14.98 -0.36 -19.12
CA ASN A 82 -16.35 0.16 -19.13
C ASN A 82 -17.39 -0.93 -18.79
N GLU A 83 -16.94 -2.06 -18.25
CA GLU A 83 -17.78 -3.18 -17.88
C GLU A 83 -18.73 -2.74 -16.75
N THR A 84 -19.99 -3.11 -16.91
CA THR A 84 -21.05 -2.81 -15.95
C THR A 84 -21.35 -4.03 -15.09
N TYR A 85 -21.98 -3.82 -13.96
CA TYR A 85 -22.40 -4.90 -13.08
C TYR A 85 -23.88 -4.79 -12.67
N GLN A 86 -24.38 -5.88 -12.15
CA GLN A 86 -25.69 -5.97 -11.52
C GLN A 86 -25.52 -6.40 -10.06
N GLN A 87 -26.07 -5.61 -9.15
CA GLN A 87 -26.12 -5.96 -7.74
C GLN A 87 -27.15 -7.06 -7.50
N GLY A 88 -26.72 -8.13 -6.85
CA GLY A 88 -27.59 -9.24 -6.43
C GLY A 88 -28.02 -9.13 -4.97
N LYS A 89 -28.50 -10.24 -4.41
CA LYS A 89 -28.81 -10.35 -2.97
C LYS A 89 -27.56 -10.81 -2.19
N LYS A 90 -27.48 -10.46 -0.91
CA LYS A 90 -26.43 -10.94 0.01
C LYS A 90 -25.00 -10.69 -0.53
N HIS A 91 -24.71 -9.44 -0.87
CA HIS A 91 -23.39 -9.03 -1.35
C HIS A 91 -22.95 -9.62 -2.70
N ASN A 92 -23.80 -10.39 -3.39
CA ASN A 92 -23.48 -10.89 -4.72
C ASN A 92 -23.49 -9.76 -5.76
N ILE A 93 -22.53 -9.80 -6.65
CA ILE A 93 -22.38 -8.90 -7.79
C ILE A 93 -22.11 -9.73 -9.05
N THR A 94 -22.68 -9.32 -10.18
CA THR A 94 -22.44 -10.00 -11.46
C THR A 94 -21.97 -8.99 -12.48
N TRP A 95 -20.73 -9.15 -12.93
CA TRP A 95 -20.10 -8.32 -13.94
C TRP A 95 -20.43 -8.80 -15.35
N ASN A 96 -20.69 -7.87 -16.27
CA ASN A 96 -20.77 -8.14 -17.69
C ASN A 96 -19.36 -8.03 -18.29
N ALA A 97 -18.54 -9.05 -18.07
CA ALA A 97 -17.11 -9.03 -18.35
C ALA A 97 -16.77 -9.10 -19.84
N ASN A 98 -17.65 -9.73 -20.66
CA ASN A 98 -17.45 -9.90 -22.10
C ASN A 98 -16.09 -10.51 -22.49
N GLY A 99 -15.56 -11.37 -21.65
CA GLY A 99 -14.24 -12.01 -21.82
C GLY A 99 -13.07 -11.25 -21.22
N ASN A 100 -13.27 -10.04 -20.71
CA ASN A 100 -12.22 -9.22 -20.10
C ASN A 100 -12.06 -9.52 -18.61
N ASP A 101 -10.89 -9.21 -18.08
CA ASP A 101 -10.68 -9.06 -16.63
C ASP A 101 -11.49 -7.88 -16.11
N ILE A 102 -11.86 -7.94 -14.82
CA ILE A 102 -12.54 -6.84 -14.14
C ILE A 102 -11.62 -6.27 -13.06
N TYR A 103 -11.50 -4.95 -13.05
CA TYR A 103 -10.78 -4.21 -12.01
C TYR A 103 -11.76 -3.24 -11.37
N TYR A 104 -12.13 -3.50 -10.13
CA TYR A 104 -13.03 -2.61 -9.42
C TYR A 104 -12.51 -2.25 -8.05
N GLN A 105 -12.98 -1.16 -7.51
CA GLN A 105 -12.69 -0.71 -6.16
C GLN A 105 -13.95 -0.33 -5.43
N GLY A 106 -13.87 -0.28 -4.12
CA GLY A 106 -14.92 0.21 -3.25
C GLY A 106 -14.37 0.55 -1.88
N LYS A 107 -15.24 1.05 -1.01
CA LYS A 107 -14.91 1.35 0.39
C LYS A 107 -15.46 0.26 1.29
N THR A 108 -14.79 0.02 2.40
CA THR A 108 -15.28 -0.83 3.46
C THR A 108 -15.20 -0.12 4.81
N ASP A 109 -16.13 -0.47 5.70
CA ASP A 109 -16.11 -0.08 7.12
C ASP A 109 -15.43 -1.16 7.99
N SER A 110 -14.97 -2.26 7.38
CA SER A 110 -14.20 -3.30 8.05
C SER A 110 -12.81 -2.78 8.40
N GLU A 111 -12.26 -3.21 9.53
CA GLU A 111 -10.89 -2.92 9.92
C GLU A 111 -9.91 -3.47 8.87
N ALA A 112 -8.84 -2.73 8.60
CA ALA A 112 -7.79 -3.19 7.71
C ALA A 112 -7.13 -4.48 8.25
N PRO A 113 -6.71 -5.40 7.35
CA PRO A 113 -6.05 -6.65 7.76
C PRO A 113 -4.71 -6.42 8.46
N VAL A 114 -4.09 -5.28 8.23
CA VAL A 114 -2.90 -4.79 8.93
C VAL A 114 -3.19 -3.41 9.46
N SER A 115 -3.13 -3.24 10.76
CA SER A 115 -3.20 -1.93 11.42
C SER A 115 -1.79 -1.37 11.59
N LEU A 116 -1.70 -0.04 11.71
CA LEU A 116 -0.44 0.64 11.92
C LEU A 116 -0.53 1.66 13.06
N LYS A 117 0.58 1.83 13.76
CA LYS A 117 0.78 2.87 14.75
C LYS A 117 1.95 3.75 14.31
N VAL A 118 1.79 5.07 14.37
CA VAL A 118 2.84 6.01 14.03
C VAL A 118 3.32 6.73 15.30
N THR A 119 4.61 6.68 15.54
CA THR A 119 5.25 7.35 16.68
C THR A 119 6.28 8.35 16.15
N TYR A 120 6.27 9.56 16.71
CA TYR A 120 7.17 10.63 16.30
C TYR A 120 8.18 10.96 17.41
N TYR A 121 9.39 11.27 17.00
CA TYR A 121 10.44 11.76 17.88
C TYR A 121 11.03 13.06 17.34
N LEU A 122 11.30 14.02 18.23
CA LEU A 122 12.05 15.23 17.95
C LEU A 122 13.31 15.22 18.80
N ASP A 123 14.48 15.25 18.16
CA ASP A 123 15.79 15.19 18.83
C ASP A 123 15.89 14.00 19.80
N GLY A 124 15.31 12.84 19.41
CA GLY A 124 15.30 11.60 20.17
C GLY A 124 14.25 11.51 21.29
N ASN A 125 13.42 12.54 21.49
CA ASN A 125 12.34 12.52 22.47
C ASN A 125 10.99 12.34 21.79
N GLU A 126 10.18 11.40 22.29
CA GLU A 126 8.83 11.18 21.79
C GLU A 126 7.98 12.46 21.88
N ILE A 127 7.22 12.74 20.83
CA ILE A 127 6.39 13.94 20.73
C ILE A 127 5.08 13.62 20.00
N ALA A 128 3.98 14.19 20.48
CA ALA A 128 2.71 14.04 19.77
C ALA A 128 2.72 14.80 18.43
N PRO A 129 2.08 14.27 17.36
CA PRO A 129 2.08 14.91 16.03
C PRO A 129 1.61 16.36 16.04
N LYS A 130 0.59 16.69 16.85
CA LYS A 130 0.06 18.05 17.01
C LYS A 130 1.09 19.03 17.58
N ASP A 131 1.98 18.53 18.45
CA ASP A 131 3.00 19.33 19.12
C ASP A 131 4.28 19.40 18.28
N LEU A 132 4.47 18.49 17.33
CA LEU A 132 5.58 18.48 16.37
C LEU A 132 5.34 19.46 15.22
N ALA A 133 4.08 19.71 14.85
CA ALA A 133 3.74 20.61 13.74
C ALA A 133 4.41 21.97 13.87
N GLY A 134 5.11 22.40 12.83
CA GLY A 134 5.85 23.66 12.79
C GLY A 134 7.19 23.68 13.53
N LYS A 135 7.59 22.58 14.19
CA LYS A 135 8.90 22.48 14.84
C LYS A 135 10.01 22.16 13.87
N SER A 136 11.23 22.45 14.30
CA SER A 136 12.46 22.15 13.56
C SER A 136 13.40 21.35 14.43
N GLY A 137 14.14 20.42 13.84
CA GLY A 137 15.10 19.56 14.52
C GLY A 137 15.27 18.23 13.79
N LYS A 138 15.93 17.27 14.42
CA LYS A 138 16.03 15.91 13.91
C LYS A 138 14.74 15.16 14.24
N VAL A 139 13.95 14.83 13.20
CA VAL A 139 12.67 14.13 13.36
C VAL A 139 12.85 12.68 12.95
N THR A 140 12.34 11.76 13.78
CA THR A 140 12.17 10.36 13.44
C THR A 140 10.68 10.03 13.43
N ILE A 141 10.22 9.37 12.37
CA ILE A 141 8.86 8.85 12.20
C ILE A 141 8.96 7.32 12.15
N HIS A 142 8.39 6.67 13.14
CA HIS A 142 8.42 5.22 13.27
C HIS A 142 7.03 4.64 13.03
N TYR A 143 6.95 3.66 12.14
CA TYR A 143 5.74 2.95 11.75
C TYR A 143 5.81 1.51 12.25
N ASP A 144 4.98 1.15 13.22
CA ASP A 144 4.78 -0.21 13.71
C ASP A 144 3.55 -0.82 13.02
N TYR A 145 3.69 -2.02 12.47
CA TYR A 145 2.60 -2.73 11.80
C TYR A 145 2.16 -3.94 12.60
N THR A 146 0.85 -4.12 12.71
CA THR A 146 0.25 -5.29 13.37
C THR A 146 -0.64 -6.03 12.40
N ASN A 147 -0.34 -7.30 12.16
CA ASN A 147 -1.18 -8.17 11.34
C ASN A 147 -2.34 -8.71 12.19
N ASN A 148 -3.56 -8.30 11.83
CA ASN A 148 -4.79 -8.68 12.54
C ASN A 148 -5.42 -9.98 12.02
N SER A 149 -4.92 -10.50 10.89
CA SER A 149 -5.53 -11.64 10.19
C SER A 149 -4.77 -12.93 10.45
N SER A 150 -5.50 -13.96 10.84
CA SER A 150 -4.94 -15.28 11.09
C SER A 150 -5.95 -16.38 10.74
N TYR A 151 -5.45 -17.59 10.49
CA TYR A 151 -6.25 -18.79 10.28
C TYR A 151 -5.63 -19.98 11.00
N GLU A 152 -6.44 -21.04 11.20
CA GLU A 152 -5.94 -22.29 11.76
C GLU A 152 -5.45 -23.21 10.62
N GLU A 153 -4.24 -23.68 10.73
CA GLU A 153 -3.63 -24.65 9.81
C GLU A 153 -3.13 -25.88 10.58
N THR A 154 -3.12 -27.05 9.94
CA THR A 154 -2.59 -28.28 10.54
C THR A 154 -1.19 -28.55 9.99
N VAL A 155 -0.18 -28.23 10.79
CA VAL A 155 1.22 -28.45 10.44
C VAL A 155 1.75 -29.66 11.24
N ASN A 156 2.23 -30.69 10.53
CA ASN A 156 2.73 -31.93 11.14
C ASN A 156 1.75 -32.60 12.13
N GLY A 157 0.43 -32.52 11.82
CA GLY A 157 -0.62 -33.11 12.67
C GLY A 157 -1.05 -32.26 13.87
N ASN A 158 -0.47 -31.10 14.08
CA ASN A 158 -0.84 -30.17 15.14
C ASN A 158 -1.54 -28.93 14.54
N LYS A 159 -2.66 -28.53 15.16
CA LYS A 159 -3.30 -27.26 14.82
C LYS A 159 -2.44 -26.09 15.30
N GLN A 160 -2.19 -25.15 14.41
CA GLN A 160 -1.46 -23.92 14.70
C GLN A 160 -2.24 -22.73 14.14
N THR A 161 -2.21 -21.62 14.86
CA THR A 161 -2.67 -20.34 14.32
C THR A 161 -1.54 -19.74 13.51
N VAL A 162 -1.81 -19.44 12.24
CA VAL A 162 -0.86 -18.87 11.29
C VAL A 162 -1.39 -17.51 10.86
N LYS A 163 -0.52 -16.50 10.80
CA LYS A 163 -0.87 -15.19 10.25
C LYS A 163 -1.02 -15.30 8.73
N VAL A 164 -2.01 -14.62 8.18
CA VAL A 164 -2.08 -14.43 6.72
C VAL A 164 -0.85 -13.63 6.29
N PRO A 165 -0.06 -14.09 5.31
CA PRO A 165 1.16 -13.40 4.93
C PRO A 165 0.83 -12.10 4.20
N PHE A 166 0.93 -10.96 4.89
CA PHE A 166 0.78 -9.64 4.31
C PHE A 166 2.10 -8.90 4.21
N ALA A 167 2.25 -8.13 3.12
CA ALA A 167 3.21 -7.06 3.01
C ALA A 167 2.46 -5.73 3.20
N ALA A 168 3.00 -4.86 4.03
CA ALA A 168 2.58 -3.48 4.16
C ALA A 168 3.63 -2.58 3.53
N VAL A 169 3.23 -1.73 2.60
CA VAL A 169 4.10 -0.77 1.92
C VAL A 169 3.58 0.63 2.16
N THR A 170 4.38 1.48 2.80
CA THR A 170 4.00 2.86 3.11
C THR A 170 4.79 3.84 2.26
N ALA A 171 4.08 4.73 1.59
CA ALA A 171 4.66 5.80 0.79
C ALA A 171 4.46 7.16 1.45
N LEU A 172 5.54 7.96 1.48
CA LEU A 172 5.57 9.33 1.97
C LEU A 172 6.14 10.24 0.89
N VAL A 173 5.61 11.45 0.79
CA VAL A 173 6.22 12.52 0.00
C VAL A 173 6.64 13.63 0.96
N LEU A 174 7.94 13.79 1.08
CA LEU A 174 8.58 14.79 1.92
C LEU A 174 9.01 15.96 1.04
N ASP A 175 8.61 17.18 1.38
CA ASP A 175 8.96 18.39 0.65
C ASP A 175 10.39 18.88 0.98
N ASP A 176 10.77 20.04 0.48
CA ASP A 176 12.09 20.65 0.67
C ASP A 176 12.39 21.10 2.12
N SER A 177 11.42 20.99 3.03
CA SER A 177 11.64 21.18 4.46
C SER A 177 12.40 20.02 5.11
N PHE A 178 12.45 18.86 4.44
CA PHE A 178 13.15 17.66 4.90
C PHE A 178 14.49 17.50 4.18
N SER A 179 15.56 17.35 4.92
CA SER A 179 16.92 17.12 4.42
C SER A 179 17.59 15.96 5.18
N ASN A 180 18.67 15.41 4.63
CA ASN A 180 19.39 14.27 5.22
C ASN A 180 18.45 13.10 5.57
N VAL A 181 17.59 12.72 4.62
CA VAL A 181 16.59 11.66 4.82
C VAL A 181 17.27 10.32 4.85
N GLU A 182 17.14 9.62 5.96
CA GLU A 182 17.61 8.23 6.18
C GLU A 182 16.38 7.32 6.39
N VAL A 183 16.44 6.11 5.87
CA VAL A 183 15.33 5.17 5.90
C VAL A 183 15.81 3.80 6.37
N LYS A 184 15.11 3.23 7.34
CA LYS A 184 15.28 1.84 7.76
C LYS A 184 14.09 1.03 7.24
N ASN A 185 14.37 -0.13 6.65
CA ASN A 185 13.37 -1.01 6.01
C ASN A 185 12.58 -0.29 4.90
N GLY A 186 13.31 0.33 4.01
CA GLY A 186 12.74 1.07 2.89
C GLY A 186 13.78 1.75 2.03
N LYS A 187 13.32 2.51 1.06
CA LYS A 187 14.15 3.28 0.12
C LYS A 187 13.69 4.71 0.02
N VAL A 188 14.61 5.61 -0.31
CA VAL A 188 14.33 7.01 -0.61
C VAL A 188 14.83 7.36 -2.00
N SER A 189 13.98 8.03 -2.77
CA SER A 189 14.34 8.61 -4.07
C SER A 189 14.19 10.11 -4.02
N GLN A 190 15.28 10.82 -4.29
CA GLN A 190 15.25 12.28 -4.40
C GLN A 190 14.75 12.67 -5.78
N ASN A 191 13.71 13.47 -5.83
CA ASN A 191 13.05 13.87 -7.06
C ASN A 191 12.82 15.39 -7.08
N GLY A 192 13.83 16.15 -7.51
CA GLY A 192 13.83 17.62 -7.49
C GLY A 192 13.74 18.16 -6.07
N ASP A 193 12.69 18.93 -5.77
CA ASP A 193 12.47 19.57 -4.47
C ASP A 193 11.73 18.68 -3.46
N SER A 194 11.61 17.37 -3.72
CA SER A 194 10.89 16.45 -2.83
C SER A 194 11.64 15.12 -2.75
N ASN A 195 11.50 14.44 -1.62
CA ASN A 195 11.92 13.06 -1.45
C ASN A 195 10.67 12.16 -1.45
N VAL A 196 10.68 11.11 -2.25
CA VAL A 196 9.71 10.02 -2.14
C VAL A 196 10.34 8.93 -1.32
N VAL A 197 9.70 8.59 -0.21
CA VAL A 197 10.13 7.52 0.69
C VAL A 197 9.13 6.39 0.57
N ILE A 198 9.64 5.16 0.40
CA ILE A 198 8.84 3.95 0.42
C ILE A 198 9.43 3.02 1.47
N GLY A 199 8.63 2.76 2.51
CA GLY A 199 8.94 1.79 3.54
C GLY A 199 8.12 0.53 3.39
N TYR A 200 8.61 -0.60 3.91
CA TYR A 200 7.89 -1.85 3.88
C TYR A 200 8.04 -2.66 5.17
N ALA A 201 7.04 -3.48 5.44
CA ALA A 201 7.05 -4.43 6.54
C ALA A 201 6.30 -5.72 6.15
N LEU A 202 6.66 -6.81 6.83
CA LEU A 202 6.10 -8.15 6.68
C LEU A 202 5.57 -8.66 8.04
N PRO A 203 4.55 -7.98 8.61
CA PRO A 203 4.15 -8.19 9.99
C PRO A 203 3.59 -9.59 10.25
N GLY A 204 4.07 -10.24 11.31
CA GLY A 204 3.61 -11.54 11.79
C GLY A 204 4.11 -12.74 10.96
N ILE A 205 4.94 -12.53 9.93
CA ILE A 205 5.49 -13.65 9.15
C ILE A 205 6.48 -14.45 10.00
N LYS A 206 7.37 -13.79 10.75
CA LYS A 206 8.30 -14.47 11.66
C LYS A 206 7.55 -15.33 12.70
N GLU A 207 6.46 -14.81 13.28
CA GLU A 207 5.62 -15.53 14.22
C GLU A 207 5.02 -16.80 13.60
N SER A 208 4.55 -16.70 12.34
CA SER A 208 3.92 -17.81 11.62
C SER A 208 4.88 -18.92 11.26
N LEU A 209 6.14 -18.62 11.00
CA LEU A 209 7.16 -19.61 10.70
C LEU A 209 7.45 -20.52 11.89
N ASN A 210 7.10 -20.10 13.14
CA ASN A 210 7.21 -20.86 14.39
C ASN A 210 8.53 -21.63 14.54
N VAL A 211 9.62 -21.12 13.96
CA VAL A 211 10.94 -21.72 14.04
C VAL A 211 11.65 -21.08 15.22
N LYS A 212 11.55 -21.75 16.36
CA LYS A 212 12.34 -21.40 17.55
C LYS A 212 13.80 -21.81 17.27
N ASP A 213 14.69 -20.86 17.39
CA ASP A 213 16.15 -21.09 17.39
C ASP A 213 16.74 -21.65 16.07
N SER A 214 16.45 -21.07 14.90
CA SER A 214 17.28 -21.35 13.75
C SER A 214 17.96 -20.07 13.27
N ASP A 215 19.29 -20.10 13.18
CA ASP A 215 20.12 -19.06 12.56
C ASP A 215 19.58 -18.64 11.18
N PHE A 216 18.80 -19.51 10.53
CA PHE A 216 18.18 -19.28 9.24
C PHE A 216 17.10 -18.17 9.25
N ILE A 217 16.36 -17.97 10.35
CA ILE A 217 15.33 -16.92 10.43
C ILE A 217 15.96 -15.56 10.72
N ASP A 218 17.05 -15.55 11.47
CA ASP A 218 17.77 -14.32 11.75
C ASP A 218 18.43 -13.75 10.49
N ASP A 219 18.74 -14.61 9.52
CA ASP A 219 19.26 -14.23 8.19
C ASP A 219 18.14 -13.78 7.22
N LEU A 220 16.85 -13.99 7.55
CA LEU A 220 15.75 -13.50 6.73
C LEU A 220 15.42 -12.05 7.09
N GLU A 221 15.56 -11.17 6.12
CA GLU A 221 15.15 -9.78 6.23
C GLU A 221 13.60 -9.68 6.16
N LEU A 222 12.94 -9.93 7.31
CA LEU A 222 11.50 -9.84 7.48
C LEU A 222 11.16 -8.72 8.46
N PRO A 223 11.21 -7.45 8.02
CA PRO A 223 10.96 -6.31 8.89
C PRO A 223 9.48 -6.26 9.31
N GLU A 224 9.23 -5.85 10.54
CA GLU A 224 7.88 -5.62 11.08
C GLU A 224 7.62 -4.15 11.34
N ASP A 225 8.62 -3.30 11.15
CA ASP A 225 8.62 -1.86 11.31
C ASP A 225 9.27 -1.15 10.11
N PHE A 226 8.99 0.13 9.99
CA PHE A 226 9.62 1.03 9.04
C PHE A 226 9.92 2.35 9.74
N GLU A 227 11.08 2.96 9.45
CA GLU A 227 11.48 4.22 10.09
C GLU A 227 12.08 5.19 9.09
N VAL A 228 11.71 6.47 9.25
CA VAL A 228 12.30 7.60 8.51
C VAL A 228 12.88 8.57 9.50
N THR A 229 14.14 8.93 9.30
CA THR A 229 14.82 10.01 10.07
C THR A 229 15.26 11.09 9.11
N ALA A 230 15.04 12.37 9.49
CA ALA A 230 15.44 13.52 8.70
C ALA A 230 15.71 14.76 9.55
N ASP A 231 16.52 15.67 9.04
CA ASP A 231 16.60 17.03 9.55
C ASP A 231 15.48 17.87 8.94
N VAL A 232 14.63 18.46 9.77
CA VAL A 232 13.39 19.11 9.33
C VAL A 232 13.35 20.58 9.78
N LYS A 233 12.81 21.42 8.88
CA LYS A 233 12.48 22.83 9.17
C LYS A 233 10.98 23.04 8.99
N ASP A 234 10.30 23.56 10.04
CA ASP A 234 8.85 23.80 10.00
C ASP A 234 8.06 22.51 9.64
N PHE A 235 8.17 21.47 10.48
CA PHE A 235 7.61 20.13 10.22
C PHE A 235 6.17 20.17 9.73
N LYS A 236 5.95 19.59 8.57
CA LYS A 236 4.63 19.33 7.98
C LYS A 236 4.69 18.00 7.24
N LEU A 237 3.77 17.12 7.56
CA LEU A 237 3.57 15.88 6.83
C LEU A 237 2.14 15.88 6.29
N ASP A 238 2.00 15.83 4.96
CA ASP A 238 0.67 15.95 4.34
C ASP A 238 -0.14 14.66 4.53
N THR A 239 0.27 13.56 3.94
CA THR A 239 -0.47 12.29 4.00
C THR A 239 0.48 11.14 3.79
N ALA A 240 0.38 10.13 4.63
CA ALA A 240 0.93 8.81 4.40
C ALA A 240 -0.16 7.92 3.79
N MET A 241 0.23 7.01 2.90
CA MET A 241 -0.63 5.98 2.39
C MET A 241 0.05 4.64 2.53
N THR A 242 -0.65 3.70 3.14
CA THR A 242 -0.19 2.32 3.28
C THR A 242 -1.02 1.42 2.39
N ILE A 243 -0.33 0.56 1.65
CA ILE A 243 -0.91 -0.51 0.85
C ILE A 243 -0.64 -1.81 1.58
N VAL A 244 -1.66 -2.63 1.69
CA VAL A 244 -1.56 -3.97 2.26
C VAL A 244 -1.95 -4.98 1.19
N ALA A 245 -1.03 -5.90 0.89
CA ALA A 245 -1.24 -6.95 -0.09
C ALA A 245 -0.74 -8.29 0.44
N ASN A 246 -1.25 -9.40 -0.11
CA ASN A 246 -0.78 -10.73 0.27
C ASN A 246 0.67 -10.94 -0.20
N ALA A 247 1.57 -11.27 0.71
CA ALA A 247 2.98 -11.47 0.45
C ALA A 247 3.33 -12.91 0.04
N GLY A 248 2.36 -13.82 -0.03
CA GLY A 248 2.64 -15.25 -0.26
C GLY A 248 3.31 -15.54 -1.60
N SER A 249 3.08 -14.70 -2.61
CA SER A 249 3.76 -14.79 -3.92
C SER A 249 5.07 -14.02 -3.98
N MET A 250 5.30 -13.08 -3.07
CA MET A 250 6.47 -12.22 -3.03
C MET A 250 7.64 -12.84 -2.27
N ILE A 251 7.33 -13.72 -1.30
CA ILE A 251 8.35 -14.38 -0.48
C ILE A 251 8.65 -15.74 -1.08
N SER A 252 9.72 -15.82 -1.86
CA SER A 252 10.22 -17.11 -2.32
C SER A 252 10.97 -17.81 -1.19
N MET A 253 10.30 -18.69 -0.47
CA MET A 253 10.89 -19.49 0.61
C MET A 253 12.03 -20.42 0.17
N LYS A 254 12.25 -20.59 -1.16
CA LYS A 254 13.35 -21.41 -1.69
C LYS A 254 14.72 -20.75 -1.65
N SER A 255 14.78 -19.43 -1.58
CA SER A 255 16.03 -18.69 -1.65
C SER A 255 16.31 -17.78 -0.47
N GLY A 256 15.32 -17.56 0.41
CA GLY A 256 15.43 -16.51 1.44
C GLY A 256 15.63 -15.11 0.85
N ASP A 257 15.24 -14.95 -0.41
CA ASP A 257 15.53 -13.78 -1.22
C ASP A 257 14.31 -12.85 -1.23
N SER A 258 14.48 -11.64 -0.69
CA SER A 258 13.50 -10.55 -0.73
C SER A 258 13.58 -9.74 -2.04
N SER A 259 14.36 -10.21 -3.03
CA SER A 259 14.59 -9.48 -4.28
C SER A 259 13.30 -9.06 -4.99
N SER A 260 12.24 -9.87 -4.94
CA SER A 260 10.95 -9.53 -5.55
C SER A 260 10.27 -8.33 -4.88
N LEU A 261 10.45 -8.13 -3.57
CA LEU A 261 9.91 -6.96 -2.86
C LEU A 261 10.78 -5.72 -3.13
N ASP A 262 12.11 -5.88 -3.17
CA ASP A 262 13.04 -4.83 -3.55
C ASP A 262 12.80 -4.34 -4.98
N ASP A 263 12.64 -5.26 -5.94
CA ASP A 263 12.32 -4.95 -7.34
C ASP A 263 10.99 -4.19 -7.43
N MET A 264 9.97 -4.60 -6.68
CA MET A 264 8.68 -3.91 -6.61
C MET A 264 8.82 -2.48 -6.08
N ILE A 265 9.63 -2.28 -5.04
CA ILE A 265 9.87 -0.96 -4.46
C ILE A 265 10.60 -0.07 -5.47
N ASP A 266 11.58 -0.61 -6.19
CA ASP A 266 12.30 0.10 -7.24
C ASP A 266 11.37 0.47 -8.41
N ASP A 267 10.49 -0.42 -8.84
CA ASP A 267 9.45 -0.15 -9.84
C ASP A 267 8.48 0.95 -9.37
N MET A 268 8.11 0.96 -8.08
CA MET A 268 7.26 2.02 -7.50
C MET A 268 7.98 3.37 -7.48
N LEU A 269 9.25 3.41 -7.12
CA LEU A 269 10.06 4.64 -7.14
C LEU A 269 10.23 5.17 -8.57
N ASP A 270 10.49 4.29 -9.54
CA ASP A 270 10.62 4.65 -10.95
C ASP A 270 9.30 5.15 -11.54
N ALA A 271 8.18 4.48 -11.25
CA ALA A 271 6.84 4.93 -11.63
C ALA A 271 6.49 6.30 -11.03
N SER A 272 6.90 6.56 -9.76
CA SER A 272 6.74 7.87 -9.12
C SER A 272 7.49 8.97 -9.87
N SER A 273 8.73 8.68 -10.24
CA SER A 273 9.55 9.63 -11.01
C SER A 273 8.92 9.93 -12.36
N LYS A 274 8.54 8.90 -13.13
CA LYS A 274 7.89 9.06 -14.45
C LYS A 274 6.58 9.83 -14.36
N LEU A 275 5.77 9.58 -13.35
CA LEU A 275 4.50 10.30 -13.16
C LEU A 275 4.71 11.78 -12.84
N LYS A 276 5.73 12.08 -12.03
CA LYS A 276 6.10 13.47 -11.75
C LYS A 276 6.53 14.19 -13.02
N ASP A 277 7.40 13.57 -13.82
CA ASP A 277 7.88 14.14 -15.07
C ASP A 277 6.73 14.37 -16.04
N GLY A 278 5.87 13.38 -16.24
CA GLY A 278 4.67 13.53 -17.08
C GLY A 278 3.68 14.58 -16.55
N SER A 279 3.52 14.70 -15.23
CA SER A 279 2.70 15.76 -14.62
C SER A 279 3.29 17.16 -14.83
N LYS A 280 4.62 17.26 -14.81
CA LYS A 280 5.34 18.50 -15.12
C LYS A 280 5.17 18.87 -16.60
N GLU A 281 5.40 17.94 -17.51
CA GLU A 281 5.21 18.14 -18.94
C GLU A 281 3.78 18.58 -19.27
N LEU A 282 2.77 17.97 -18.65
CA LEU A 282 1.37 18.37 -18.78
C LEU A 282 1.13 19.79 -18.25
N SER A 283 1.73 20.16 -17.12
CA SER A 283 1.62 21.51 -16.56
C SER A 283 2.26 22.54 -17.49
N ASP A 284 3.45 22.26 -18.00
CA ASP A 284 4.18 23.14 -18.93
C ASP A 284 3.44 23.27 -20.26
N GLY A 285 2.83 22.17 -20.75
CA GLY A 285 1.96 22.15 -21.92
C GLY A 285 0.71 23.01 -21.74
N LEU A 286 0.05 22.92 -20.57
CA LEU A 286 -1.11 23.76 -20.25
C LEU A 286 -0.76 25.24 -20.12
N ASP A 287 0.39 25.57 -19.51
CA ASP A 287 0.87 26.94 -19.41
C ASP A 287 1.22 27.52 -20.79
N THR A 288 1.77 26.68 -21.68
CA THR A 288 2.03 27.07 -23.09
C THR A 288 0.73 27.30 -23.85
N LEU A 289 -0.26 26.40 -23.68
CA LEU A 289 -1.58 26.56 -24.30
C LEU A 289 -2.27 27.83 -23.83
N GLN A 290 -2.21 28.12 -22.53
CA GLN A 290 -2.80 29.33 -21.94
C GLN A 290 -2.15 30.60 -22.52
N LYS A 291 -0.82 30.61 -22.70
CA LYS A 291 -0.10 31.75 -23.32
C LYS A 291 -0.45 31.95 -24.79
N ASN A 292 -0.77 30.87 -25.51
CA ASN A 292 -1.13 30.94 -26.94
C ASN A 292 -2.59 31.32 -27.16
N LEU A 293 -3.45 31.24 -26.13
CA LEU A 293 -4.87 31.61 -26.18
C LEU A 293 -5.15 33.03 -25.63
N ALA A 294 -4.17 33.68 -25.03
CA ALA A 294 -4.25 35.04 -24.50
C ALA A 294 -3.71 36.06 -25.53
#